data_4936c9fb74beb5f6f5e8752f10f4dfbb
#
_entry.id   4936c9fb74beb5f6f5e8752f10f4dfbb
#
_cell.length_a   1.000
_cell.length_b   1.000
_cell.length_c   1.000
_cell.angle_alpha   90.00
_cell.angle_beta   90.00
_cell.angle_gamma   90.00
#
_symmetry.space_group_name_H-M   'P 1'
#
loop_
_entity.id
_entity.type
_entity.pdbx_description
1 polymer ?
#
loop_
_entity_poly.entity_id
_entity_poly.type
_entity_poly.pdbx_seq_one_letter_code
_entity_poly.pdbx_strand_id
1 'polypeptide(L)'
;NGFTFHRRIYGSYRLKYPMVRKGWKQWADDGFPYLTPGNRDKYKFNSRGTDTLVKISWYKIENYIANGLINISKTYSGNVGKIRLLEQGYPEEMLTHWDGAGTRTIKLRGGMGLLGVIGKYGAYRFSNTLALVDHHVRGVSRKDAKACRNWSNYTWHGDQAPGFPFVHGLQASDVDMNEIRYSKLLVSIGKNLVENKRADNHFAAEIMERGGKLVNISPEYGPSSSKADYWLTIRPNTDTALLLGISKIIIDNNWHDKTFLKEFSDFP
;
A
#
# COMPACT_ATOMS: atom_id res chain seq x y z
N ASN A 1 -13.71 18.54 -12.88
CA ASN A 1 -12.42 17.83 -12.76
C ASN A 1 -11.21 18.73 -12.99
N GLY A 2 -11.17 19.56 -14.06
CA GLY A 2 -10.06 20.44 -14.34
C GLY A 2 -9.72 21.39 -13.20
N PHE A 3 -10.73 21.95 -12.53
CA PHE A 3 -10.52 22.85 -11.41
C PHE A 3 -9.95 22.13 -10.16
N THR A 4 -10.45 20.95 -9.85
CA THR A 4 -9.93 20.14 -8.75
C THR A 4 -8.50 19.69 -9.03
N PHE A 5 -8.22 19.29 -10.26
CA PHE A 5 -6.89 18.89 -10.71
C PHE A 5 -5.89 20.04 -10.62
N HIS A 6 -6.31 21.24 -11.07
CA HIS A 6 -5.50 22.45 -10.95
C HIS A 6 -5.14 22.76 -9.49
N ARG A 7 -6.12 22.68 -8.57
CA ARG A 7 -5.88 22.87 -7.13
C ARG A 7 -4.91 21.85 -6.54
N ARG A 8 -5.00 20.58 -6.93
CA ARG A 8 -4.09 19.52 -6.45
C ARG A 8 -2.65 19.78 -6.91
N ILE A 9 -2.45 20.26 -8.13
CA ILE A 9 -1.12 20.46 -8.70
C ILE A 9 -0.52 21.81 -8.29
N TYR A 10 -1.31 22.86 -8.30
CA TYR A 10 -0.84 24.25 -8.13
C TYR A 10 -1.33 24.94 -6.85
N GLY A 11 -2.10 24.25 -6.03
CA GLY A 11 -2.63 24.80 -4.78
C GLY A 11 -1.52 25.18 -3.79
N SER A 12 -1.81 26.14 -2.91
CA SER A 12 -0.86 26.63 -1.90
C SER A 12 -0.37 25.54 -0.93
N TYR A 13 -1.17 24.51 -0.72
CA TYR A 13 -0.84 23.33 0.12
C TYR A 13 0.05 22.31 -0.58
N ARG A 14 0.31 22.47 -1.88
CA ARG A 14 1.19 21.57 -2.63
C ARG A 14 2.61 21.64 -2.09
N LEU A 15 3.17 20.47 -1.74
CA LEU A 15 4.57 20.36 -1.34
C LEU A 15 5.47 20.67 -2.56
N LYS A 16 6.29 21.70 -2.46
CA LYS A 16 7.23 22.12 -3.51
C LYS A 16 8.65 21.61 -3.31
N TYR A 17 8.91 21.08 -2.13
CA TYR A 17 10.24 20.61 -1.70
C TYR A 17 10.09 19.32 -0.92
N PRO A 18 11.11 18.47 -0.88
CA PRO A 18 11.14 17.35 0.02
C PRO A 18 10.96 17.79 1.47
N MET A 19 10.16 17.04 2.18
CA MET A 19 9.92 17.22 3.61
C MET A 19 10.35 15.98 4.35
N VAL A 20 11.00 16.15 5.49
CA VAL A 20 11.44 15.06 6.34
C VAL A 20 11.01 15.31 7.78
N ARG A 21 10.65 14.27 8.51
CA ARG A 21 10.36 14.39 9.94
C ARG A 21 11.62 14.84 10.70
N LYS A 22 11.46 15.77 11.62
CA LYS A 22 12.57 16.36 12.38
C LYS A 22 13.38 15.30 13.13
N GLY A 23 12.72 14.36 13.78
CA GLY A 23 13.37 13.26 14.49
C GLY A 23 14.16 12.34 13.55
N TRP A 24 13.58 11.99 12.39
CA TRP A 24 14.29 11.20 11.38
C TRP A 24 15.50 11.95 10.82
N LYS A 25 15.36 13.26 10.58
CA LYS A 25 16.48 14.10 10.14
C LYS A 25 17.64 14.08 11.15
N GLN A 26 17.32 14.19 12.42
CA GLN A 26 18.34 14.10 13.47
C GLN A 26 19.03 12.73 13.49
N TRP A 27 18.29 11.64 13.32
CA TRP A 27 18.86 10.31 13.20
C TRP A 27 19.82 10.18 12.02
N ALA A 28 19.48 10.79 10.88
CA ALA A 28 20.35 10.84 9.71
C ALA A 28 21.60 11.72 9.94
N ASP A 29 21.45 12.89 10.58
CA ASP A 29 22.56 13.77 10.95
C ASP A 29 23.52 13.12 11.96
N ASP A 30 23.00 12.29 12.86
CA ASP A 30 23.78 11.50 13.84
C ASP A 30 24.46 10.25 13.21
N GLY A 31 24.39 10.07 11.88
CA GLY A 31 25.05 8.99 11.16
C GLY A 31 24.31 7.65 11.18
N PHE A 32 22.99 7.67 11.33
CA PHE A 32 22.12 6.47 11.32
C PHE A 32 22.48 5.43 12.41
N PRO A 33 22.59 5.81 13.69
CA PRO A 33 22.91 4.86 14.74
C PRO A 33 21.86 3.72 14.79
N TYR A 34 22.30 2.52 15.16
CA TYR A 34 21.41 1.38 15.33
C TYR A 34 20.30 1.70 16.34
N LEU A 35 19.05 1.46 15.94
CA LEU A 35 17.89 1.78 16.75
C LEU A 35 17.63 0.70 17.79
N THR A 36 17.73 1.09 19.04
CA THR A 36 17.34 0.30 20.21
C THR A 36 16.03 0.84 20.81
N PRO A 37 15.33 0.07 21.64
CA PRO A 37 14.19 0.61 22.38
C PRO A 37 14.50 1.93 23.11
N GLY A 38 15.69 2.06 23.69
CA GLY A 38 16.08 3.24 24.45
C GLY A 38 16.38 4.50 23.64
N ASN A 39 16.75 4.37 22.35
CA ASN A 39 17.05 5.55 21.51
C ASN A 39 15.97 5.87 20.46
N ARG A 40 14.96 5.01 20.30
CA ARG A 40 13.85 5.24 19.36
C ARG A 40 13.08 6.51 19.66
N ASP A 41 12.85 6.81 20.92
CA ASP A 41 12.11 7.99 21.36
C ASP A 41 12.90 9.27 21.11
N LYS A 42 14.23 9.23 21.26
CA LYS A 42 15.11 10.35 20.89
C LYS A 42 14.88 10.81 19.45
N TYR A 43 14.71 9.86 18.54
CA TYR A 43 14.51 10.12 17.11
C TYR A 43 13.05 10.15 16.70
N LYS A 44 12.14 10.11 17.66
CA LYS A 44 10.68 10.18 17.42
C LYS A 44 10.16 9.19 16.39
N PHE A 45 10.70 7.97 16.34
CA PHE A 45 10.23 6.97 15.41
C PHE A 45 8.77 6.57 15.65
N ASN A 46 8.28 6.72 16.87
CA ASN A 46 6.89 6.45 17.27
C ASN A 46 5.93 7.61 16.94
N SER A 47 6.44 8.74 16.45
CA SER A 47 5.67 9.98 16.26
C SER A 47 5.30 10.20 14.80
N ARG A 48 4.99 9.15 14.05
CA ARG A 48 4.49 9.29 12.68
C ARG A 48 3.14 10.00 12.67
N GLY A 49 3.06 11.08 11.89
CA GLY A 49 1.86 11.93 11.82
C GLY A 49 1.82 13.07 12.83
N THR A 50 2.63 13.03 13.88
CA THR A 50 2.68 14.07 14.92
C THR A 50 4.02 14.79 15.02
N ASP A 51 5.10 14.22 14.46
CA ASP A 51 6.40 14.89 14.41
C ASP A 51 6.40 16.03 13.39
N THR A 52 7.17 17.08 13.69
CA THR A 52 7.32 18.23 12.81
C THR A 52 8.00 17.86 11.49
N LEU A 53 7.41 18.27 10.38
CA LEU A 53 8.03 18.16 9.06
C LEU A 53 8.90 19.37 8.80
N VAL A 54 10.12 19.14 8.37
CA VAL A 54 11.10 20.19 8.00
C VAL A 54 11.47 20.09 6.53
N LYS A 55 11.61 21.23 5.89
CA LYS A 55 12.03 21.34 4.50
C LYS A 55 13.50 20.94 4.37
N ILE A 56 13.83 20.24 3.30
CA ILE A 56 15.20 19.81 2.96
C ILE A 56 15.43 19.99 1.45
N SER A 57 16.67 20.15 1.02
CA SER A 57 17.01 20.17 -0.40
C SER A 57 16.99 18.76 -1.00
N TRP A 58 16.75 18.64 -2.30
CA TRP A 58 16.85 17.37 -3.03
C TRP A 58 18.23 16.74 -2.85
N TYR A 59 19.29 17.48 -3.05
CA TYR A 59 20.65 17.01 -2.86
C TYR A 59 20.86 16.39 -1.47
N LYS A 60 20.38 17.05 -0.41
CA LYS A 60 20.57 16.56 0.96
C LYS A 60 19.75 15.31 1.26
N ILE A 61 18.49 15.25 0.77
CA ILE A 61 17.65 14.06 1.01
C ILE A 61 18.16 12.86 0.23
N GLU A 62 18.65 13.03 -0.99
CA GLU A 62 19.24 11.95 -1.79
C GLU A 62 20.49 11.38 -1.09
N ASN A 63 21.36 12.23 -0.57
CA ASN A 63 22.51 11.79 0.23
C ASN A 63 22.10 11.05 1.51
N TYR A 64 21.08 11.52 2.20
CA TYR A 64 20.57 10.80 3.38
C TYR A 64 20.00 9.41 3.01
N ILE A 65 19.26 9.32 1.92
CA ILE A 65 18.72 8.04 1.45
C ILE A 65 19.86 7.08 1.09
N ALA A 66 20.82 7.53 0.30
CA ALA A 66 21.97 6.71 -0.11
C ALA A 66 22.77 6.21 1.11
N ASN A 67 23.12 7.11 2.01
CA ASN A 67 23.86 6.76 3.23
C ASN A 67 23.04 5.85 4.16
N GLY A 68 21.74 6.08 4.27
CA GLY A 68 20.84 5.23 5.04
C GLY A 68 20.78 3.80 4.49
N LEU A 69 20.69 3.63 3.18
CA LEU A 69 20.71 2.31 2.54
C LEU A 69 22.04 1.58 2.75
N ILE A 70 23.17 2.30 2.62
CA ILE A 70 24.51 1.74 2.91
C ILE A 70 24.59 1.34 4.39
N ASN A 71 24.10 2.17 5.28
CA ASN A 71 24.12 1.90 6.72
C ASN A 71 23.25 0.69 7.10
N ILE A 72 22.06 0.53 6.50
CA ILE A 72 21.23 -0.66 6.66
C ILE A 72 22.01 -1.91 6.25
N SER A 73 22.66 -1.86 5.08
CA SER A 73 23.47 -2.97 4.62
C SER A 73 24.58 -3.32 5.61
N LYS A 74 25.33 -2.34 6.10
CA LYS A 74 26.37 -2.53 7.13
C LYS A 74 25.83 -3.10 8.45
N THR A 75 24.71 -2.55 8.91
CA THR A 75 24.09 -2.92 10.20
C THR A 75 23.71 -4.40 10.25
N TYR A 76 23.25 -4.93 9.12
CA TYR A 76 22.74 -6.31 9.02
C TYR A 76 23.68 -7.26 8.27
N SER A 77 24.95 -6.91 8.12
CA SER A 77 25.96 -7.77 7.50
C SER A 77 26.72 -8.61 8.53
N GLY A 78 27.18 -9.79 8.10
CA GLY A 78 27.99 -10.72 8.89
C GLY A 78 27.28 -11.25 10.14
N ASN A 79 28.06 -11.83 11.05
CA ASN A 79 27.52 -12.45 12.29
C ASN A 79 26.79 -11.44 13.18
N VAL A 80 27.30 -10.22 13.29
CA VAL A 80 26.64 -9.17 14.07
C VAL A 80 25.27 -8.83 13.48
N GLY A 81 25.18 -8.75 12.16
CA GLY A 81 23.92 -8.53 11.47
C GLY A 81 22.93 -9.69 11.67
N LYS A 82 23.43 -10.94 11.67
CA LYS A 82 22.59 -12.12 11.98
C LYS A 82 22.02 -12.03 13.41
N ILE A 83 22.87 -11.77 14.39
CA ILE A 83 22.43 -11.64 15.79
C ILE A 83 21.34 -10.56 15.94
N ARG A 84 21.53 -9.38 15.34
CA ARG A 84 20.56 -8.29 15.37
C ARG A 84 19.20 -8.66 14.76
N LEU A 85 19.21 -9.48 13.72
CA LEU A 85 17.97 -9.95 13.08
C LEU A 85 17.26 -10.98 13.96
N LEU A 86 18.00 -11.90 14.60
CA LEU A 86 17.45 -12.83 15.59
C LEU A 86 16.80 -12.10 16.77
N GLU A 87 17.48 -11.07 17.30
CA GLU A 87 16.95 -10.21 18.38
C GLU A 87 15.65 -9.48 17.95
N GLN A 88 15.46 -9.25 16.66
CA GLN A 88 14.24 -8.67 16.09
C GLN A 88 13.16 -9.71 15.78
N GLY A 89 13.38 -10.97 16.12
CA GLY A 89 12.40 -12.04 15.95
C GLY A 89 12.38 -12.67 14.55
N TYR A 90 13.43 -12.51 13.76
CA TYR A 90 13.54 -13.26 12.50
C TYR A 90 13.87 -14.72 12.78
N PRO A 91 13.17 -15.68 12.17
CA PRO A 91 13.48 -17.10 12.32
C PRO A 91 14.88 -17.44 11.81
N GLU A 92 15.60 -18.30 12.54
CA GLU A 92 16.97 -18.64 12.17
C GLU A 92 17.08 -19.30 10.81
N GLU A 93 16.10 -20.12 10.45
CA GLU A 93 16.04 -20.79 9.14
C GLU A 93 16.02 -19.80 7.98
N MET A 94 15.45 -18.62 8.18
CA MET A 94 15.45 -17.56 7.16
C MET A 94 16.80 -16.88 7.02
N LEU A 95 17.67 -16.97 8.01
CA LEU A 95 18.95 -16.28 8.06
C LEU A 95 20.12 -17.15 7.59
N THR A 96 20.00 -18.46 7.66
CA THR A 96 21.05 -19.41 7.23
C THR A 96 21.40 -19.28 5.76
N HIS A 97 20.44 -18.93 4.91
CA HIS A 97 20.65 -18.72 3.47
C HIS A 97 21.04 -17.29 3.08
N TRP A 98 21.18 -16.38 4.04
CA TRP A 98 21.31 -14.95 3.75
C TRP A 98 22.66 -14.33 4.10
N ASP A 99 23.59 -15.08 4.67
CA ASP A 99 24.91 -14.57 5.03
C ASP A 99 24.90 -13.20 5.71
N GLY A 100 24.09 -13.05 6.77
CA GLY A 100 23.91 -11.77 7.43
C GLY A 100 23.10 -10.76 6.65
N ALA A 101 22.31 -11.21 5.70
CA ALA A 101 21.26 -10.46 5.00
C ALA A 101 21.66 -9.17 4.25
N GLY A 102 22.53 -8.30 4.76
CA GLY A 102 23.00 -7.09 4.06
C GLY A 102 21.87 -6.29 3.39
N THR A 103 22.00 -6.04 2.09
CA THR A 103 20.97 -5.35 1.29
C THR A 103 19.65 -6.13 1.12
N ARG A 104 19.65 -7.44 1.41
CA ARG A 104 18.41 -8.24 1.36
C ARG A 104 17.42 -7.91 2.48
N THR A 105 17.83 -7.20 3.51
CA THR A 105 16.91 -6.63 4.50
C THR A 105 16.05 -5.51 3.91
N ILE A 106 16.52 -4.89 2.81
CA ILE A 106 15.78 -3.88 2.08
C ILE A 106 14.75 -4.57 1.20
N LYS A 107 13.50 -4.15 1.30
CA LYS A 107 12.41 -4.65 0.47
C LYS A 107 11.76 -3.49 -0.27
N LEU A 108 11.89 -3.48 -1.59
CA LEU A 108 11.16 -2.56 -2.44
C LEU A 108 9.80 -3.15 -2.76
N ARG A 109 8.78 -2.34 -2.63
CA ARG A 109 7.41 -2.68 -3.02
C ARG A 109 6.97 -1.76 -4.14
N GLY A 110 6.61 -2.37 -5.25
CA GLY A 110 5.95 -1.69 -6.36
C GLY A 110 4.45 -1.86 -6.29
N GLY A 111 3.73 -1.10 -7.09
CA GLY A 111 2.28 -1.17 -7.24
C GLY A 111 1.88 -0.57 -8.58
N MET A 112 0.59 -0.30 -8.74
CA MET A 112 0.02 0.25 -9.99
C MET A 112 0.74 1.49 -10.50
N GLY A 113 1.15 2.40 -9.63
CA GLY A 113 1.90 3.62 -10.00
C GLY A 113 3.26 3.37 -10.65
N LEU A 114 3.79 2.14 -10.57
CA LEU A 114 5.06 1.75 -11.17
C LEU A 114 4.89 0.89 -12.43
N LEU A 115 3.68 0.76 -12.97
CA LEU A 115 3.44 -0.05 -14.17
C LEU A 115 3.93 0.61 -15.46
N GLY A 116 4.17 1.91 -15.46
CA GLY A 116 4.81 2.59 -16.57
C GLY A 116 6.24 2.10 -16.80
N VAL A 117 6.69 2.15 -18.05
CA VAL A 117 8.03 1.67 -18.46
C VAL A 117 9.12 2.27 -17.57
N ILE A 118 9.13 3.58 -17.39
CA ILE A 118 10.15 4.28 -16.57
C ILE A 118 10.07 3.85 -15.10
N GLY A 119 8.86 3.80 -14.52
CA GLY A 119 8.67 3.40 -13.12
C GLY A 119 9.10 1.96 -12.86
N LYS A 120 8.65 1.03 -13.71
CA LYS A 120 8.95 -0.40 -13.56
C LYS A 120 10.43 -0.70 -13.75
N TYR A 121 11.01 -0.26 -14.86
CA TYR A 121 12.43 -0.50 -15.14
C TYR A 121 13.34 0.29 -14.19
N GLY A 122 12.95 1.50 -13.80
CA GLY A 122 13.66 2.29 -12.80
C GLY A 122 13.72 1.58 -11.44
N ALA A 123 12.62 0.99 -10.99
CA ALA A 123 12.57 0.23 -9.75
C ALA A 123 13.46 -1.03 -9.80
N TYR A 124 13.41 -1.79 -10.90
CA TYR A 124 14.29 -2.95 -11.09
C TYR A 124 15.77 -2.54 -11.18
N ARG A 125 16.08 -1.50 -11.94
CA ARG A 125 17.45 -0.98 -12.03
C ARG A 125 17.97 -0.57 -10.66
N PHE A 126 17.18 0.17 -9.89
CA PHE A 126 17.55 0.56 -8.53
C PHE A 126 17.78 -0.67 -7.63
N SER A 127 16.86 -1.63 -7.62
CA SER A 127 16.99 -2.83 -6.79
C SER A 127 18.23 -3.65 -7.16
N ASN A 128 18.51 -3.78 -8.44
CA ASN A 128 19.69 -4.50 -8.93
C ASN A 128 21.00 -3.76 -8.62
N THR A 129 20.99 -2.43 -8.67
CA THR A 129 22.15 -1.62 -8.31
C THR A 129 22.54 -1.81 -6.84
N LEU A 130 21.60 -2.15 -5.96
CA LEU A 130 21.90 -2.46 -4.57
C LEU A 130 22.77 -3.73 -4.40
N ALA A 131 22.86 -4.60 -5.41
CA ALA A 131 23.85 -5.68 -5.41
C ALA A 131 25.29 -5.16 -5.44
N LEU A 132 25.54 -4.01 -6.06
CA LEU A 132 26.87 -3.37 -6.04
C LEU A 132 27.22 -2.84 -4.65
N VAL A 133 26.23 -2.33 -3.93
CA VAL A 133 26.39 -1.94 -2.52
C VAL A 133 26.70 -3.16 -1.67
N ASP A 134 26.00 -4.26 -1.87
CA ASP A 134 26.22 -5.52 -1.17
C ASP A 134 27.63 -6.07 -1.43
N HIS A 135 28.07 -6.10 -2.69
CA HIS A 135 29.43 -6.46 -3.08
C HIS A 135 30.49 -5.63 -2.32
N HIS A 136 30.29 -4.31 -2.31
CA HIS A 136 31.25 -3.40 -1.69
C HIS A 136 31.24 -3.51 -0.16
N VAL A 137 30.08 -3.58 0.46
CA VAL A 137 29.91 -3.56 1.93
C VAL A 137 30.31 -4.89 2.56
N ARG A 138 29.94 -6.00 1.97
CA ARG A 138 30.25 -7.35 2.48
C ARG A 138 31.56 -7.93 1.97
N GLY A 139 32.17 -7.33 0.94
CA GLY A 139 33.38 -7.84 0.32
C GLY A 139 33.20 -9.17 -0.43
N VAL A 140 31.96 -9.52 -0.78
CA VAL A 140 31.66 -10.73 -1.55
C VAL A 140 31.90 -10.52 -3.04
N SER A 141 32.07 -11.61 -3.80
CA SER A 141 32.24 -11.50 -5.25
C SER A 141 31.01 -10.89 -5.91
N ARG A 142 31.14 -10.32 -7.11
CA ARG A 142 29.98 -9.81 -7.86
C ARG A 142 28.95 -10.89 -8.17
N LYS A 143 29.39 -12.13 -8.31
CA LYS A 143 28.53 -13.28 -8.54
C LYS A 143 27.68 -13.61 -7.32
N ASP A 144 28.24 -13.43 -6.13
CA ASP A 144 27.60 -13.78 -4.86
C ASP A 144 26.84 -12.60 -4.23
N ALA A 145 27.05 -11.40 -4.78
CA ALA A 145 26.36 -10.21 -4.31
C ALA A 145 24.84 -10.31 -4.51
N LYS A 146 24.10 -9.88 -3.51
CA LYS A 146 22.62 -9.96 -3.48
C LYS A 146 21.99 -8.58 -3.65
N ALA A 147 21.10 -8.46 -4.62
CA ALA A 147 20.21 -7.30 -4.70
C ALA A 147 19.21 -7.27 -3.55
N CYS A 148 18.57 -6.13 -3.33
CA CYS A 148 17.44 -6.08 -2.41
C CYS A 148 16.28 -6.93 -2.94
N ARG A 149 15.35 -7.28 -2.05
CA ARG A 149 14.13 -7.98 -2.46
C ARG A 149 13.18 -7.00 -3.14
N ASN A 150 12.78 -7.33 -4.34
CA ASN A 150 11.78 -6.57 -5.07
C ASN A 150 10.47 -7.37 -5.13
N TRP A 151 9.37 -6.75 -4.75
CA TRP A 151 8.06 -7.37 -4.76
C TRP A 151 7.01 -6.38 -5.25
N SER A 152 6.22 -6.79 -6.21
CA SER A 152 5.08 -6.02 -6.68
C SER A 152 3.86 -6.28 -5.79
N ASN A 153 3.19 -5.23 -5.37
CA ASN A 153 1.88 -5.34 -4.72
C ASN A 153 0.76 -5.62 -5.73
N TYR A 154 1.09 -5.79 -7.00
CA TYR A 154 0.08 -5.99 -8.04
C TYR A 154 -0.77 -7.23 -7.79
N THR A 155 -0.18 -8.29 -7.24
CA THR A 155 -0.89 -9.51 -6.83
C THR A 155 -1.96 -9.30 -5.75
N TRP A 156 -1.94 -8.13 -5.07
CA TRP A 156 -2.89 -7.76 -4.03
C TRP A 156 -3.87 -6.71 -4.50
N HIS A 157 -3.86 -6.39 -5.79
CA HIS A 157 -4.64 -5.32 -6.37
C HIS A 157 -5.31 -5.77 -7.68
N GLY A 158 -6.54 -5.36 -7.88
CA GLY A 158 -7.29 -5.67 -9.09
C GLY A 158 -7.57 -7.15 -9.28
N ASP A 159 -7.18 -7.66 -10.42
CA ASP A 159 -7.42 -9.03 -10.90
C ASP A 159 -6.66 -10.13 -10.14
N GLN A 160 -5.74 -9.76 -9.26
CA GLN A 160 -4.96 -10.71 -8.47
C GLN A 160 -5.18 -10.53 -6.96
N ALA A 161 -6.27 -9.90 -6.56
CA ALA A 161 -6.60 -9.74 -5.15
C ALA A 161 -6.82 -11.10 -4.48
N PRO A 162 -6.16 -11.39 -3.36
CA PRO A 162 -6.24 -12.72 -2.71
C PRO A 162 -7.62 -13.02 -2.13
N GLY A 163 -8.45 -11.99 -1.90
CA GLY A 163 -9.82 -12.18 -1.45
C GLY A 163 -10.69 -12.98 -2.40
N PHE A 164 -10.49 -12.84 -3.71
CA PHE A 164 -11.25 -13.60 -4.71
C PHE A 164 -11.05 -15.10 -4.57
N PRO A 165 -9.82 -15.67 -4.58
CA PRO A 165 -9.64 -17.10 -4.39
C PRO A 165 -10.15 -17.61 -3.04
N PHE A 166 -10.08 -16.82 -1.98
CA PHE A 166 -10.58 -17.22 -0.68
C PHE A 166 -12.10 -17.34 -0.63
N VAL A 167 -12.81 -16.48 -1.33
CA VAL A 167 -14.28 -16.45 -1.33
C VAL A 167 -14.85 -17.34 -2.44
N HIS A 168 -14.28 -17.30 -3.64
CA HIS A 168 -14.83 -17.97 -4.83
C HIS A 168 -14.07 -19.24 -5.25
N GLY A 169 -12.89 -19.49 -4.69
CA GLY A 169 -12.00 -20.55 -5.16
C GLY A 169 -11.29 -20.24 -6.49
N LEU A 170 -11.60 -19.13 -7.14
CA LEU A 170 -11.07 -18.73 -8.43
C LEU A 170 -10.50 -17.32 -8.40
N GLN A 171 -9.45 -17.10 -9.19
CA GLN A 171 -8.87 -15.78 -9.42
C GLN A 171 -9.57 -15.10 -10.61
N ALA A 172 -10.83 -14.72 -10.43
CA ALA A 172 -11.64 -14.14 -11.48
C ALA A 172 -12.55 -13.01 -10.96
N SER A 173 -12.98 -12.13 -11.85
CA SER A 173 -14.10 -11.21 -11.60
C SER A 173 -15.42 -11.98 -11.74
N ASP A 174 -16.39 -11.66 -10.91
CA ASP A 174 -17.63 -12.42 -10.83
C ASP A 174 -18.54 -12.18 -12.01
N VAL A 175 -18.65 -10.92 -12.45
CA VAL A 175 -19.58 -10.50 -13.50
C VAL A 175 -18.95 -9.48 -14.43
N ASP A 176 -19.45 -9.43 -15.67
CA ASP A 176 -19.11 -8.37 -16.59
C ASP A 176 -19.73 -7.04 -16.15
N MET A 177 -19.01 -5.94 -16.38
CA MET A 177 -19.49 -4.61 -15.98
C MET A 177 -20.81 -4.23 -16.64
N ASN A 178 -21.12 -4.75 -17.82
CA ASN A 178 -22.40 -4.47 -18.47
C ASN A 178 -23.60 -5.09 -17.72
N GLU A 179 -23.40 -6.10 -16.92
CA GLU A 179 -24.46 -6.78 -16.17
C GLU A 179 -24.96 -5.97 -14.97
N ILE A 180 -24.18 -5.00 -14.50
CA ILE A 180 -24.62 -4.13 -13.39
C ILE A 180 -25.90 -3.36 -13.76
N ARG A 181 -26.17 -3.13 -15.04
CA ARG A 181 -27.39 -2.47 -15.49
C ARG A 181 -28.67 -3.20 -15.05
N TYR A 182 -28.59 -4.51 -14.78
CA TYR A 182 -29.75 -5.30 -14.34
C TYR A 182 -29.94 -5.25 -12.81
N SER A 183 -29.02 -4.68 -12.08
CA SER A 183 -29.10 -4.54 -10.63
C SER A 183 -30.10 -3.47 -10.21
N LYS A 184 -30.71 -3.63 -9.05
CA LYS A 184 -31.57 -2.62 -8.41
C LYS A 184 -30.78 -1.73 -7.44
N LEU A 185 -29.63 -2.22 -7.01
CA LEU A 185 -28.74 -1.52 -6.08
C LEU A 185 -27.29 -1.70 -6.55
N LEU A 186 -26.58 -0.59 -6.69
CA LEU A 186 -25.14 -0.57 -6.92
C LEU A 186 -24.44 0.02 -5.72
N VAL A 187 -23.56 -0.75 -5.08
CA VAL A 187 -22.72 -0.30 -3.97
C VAL A 187 -21.29 -0.13 -4.46
N SER A 188 -20.82 1.10 -4.49
CA SER A 188 -19.45 1.46 -4.90
C SER A 188 -18.62 1.76 -3.66
N ILE A 189 -17.59 0.93 -3.41
CA ILE A 189 -16.72 1.03 -2.23
C ILE A 189 -15.33 1.45 -2.66
N GLY A 190 -14.87 2.61 -2.20
CA GLY A 190 -13.54 3.15 -2.47
C GLY A 190 -13.27 3.45 -3.94
N LYS A 191 -14.30 3.45 -4.78
CA LYS A 191 -14.18 3.62 -6.22
C LYS A 191 -14.92 4.85 -6.72
N ASN A 192 -14.21 5.66 -7.49
CA ASN A 192 -14.81 6.78 -8.21
C ASN A 192 -15.21 6.33 -9.63
N LEU A 193 -16.38 5.72 -9.76
CA LEU A 193 -16.88 5.17 -11.03
C LEU A 193 -16.89 6.19 -12.16
N VAL A 194 -17.37 7.41 -11.87
CA VAL A 194 -17.54 8.48 -12.86
C VAL A 194 -16.20 8.90 -13.49
N GLU A 195 -15.13 8.91 -12.73
CA GLU A 195 -13.81 9.32 -13.22
C GLU A 195 -12.95 8.14 -13.70
N ASN A 196 -13.01 6.99 -13.01
CA ASN A 196 -12.08 5.89 -13.21
C ASN A 196 -12.60 4.79 -14.14
N LYS A 197 -13.92 4.74 -14.36
CA LYS A 197 -14.56 3.75 -15.24
C LYS A 197 -15.41 4.43 -16.31
N ARG A 198 -14.79 5.33 -17.04
CA ARG A 198 -15.48 6.18 -18.04
C ARG A 198 -16.31 5.38 -19.03
N ALA A 199 -15.77 4.29 -19.57
CA ALA A 199 -16.45 3.43 -20.53
C ALA A 199 -17.64 2.69 -19.90
N ASP A 200 -17.55 2.32 -18.62
CA ASP A 200 -18.56 1.51 -17.94
C ASP A 200 -19.56 2.36 -17.15
N ASN A 201 -19.31 3.65 -17.02
CA ASN A 201 -20.13 4.52 -16.15
C ASN A 201 -21.59 4.66 -16.64
N HIS A 202 -21.85 4.50 -17.93
CA HIS A 202 -23.21 4.55 -18.44
C HIS A 202 -24.11 3.43 -17.88
N PHE A 203 -23.55 2.26 -17.55
CA PHE A 203 -24.33 1.20 -16.91
C PHE A 203 -24.85 1.60 -15.53
N ALA A 204 -24.07 2.38 -14.77
CA ALA A 204 -24.54 2.94 -13.52
C ALA A 204 -25.67 3.98 -13.72
N ALA A 205 -25.59 4.78 -14.80
CA ALA A 205 -26.66 5.70 -15.17
C ALA A 205 -27.94 4.93 -15.55
N GLU A 206 -27.84 3.84 -16.31
CA GLU A 206 -28.97 2.99 -16.67
C GLU A 206 -29.69 2.37 -15.45
N ILE A 207 -28.96 2.03 -14.39
CA ILE A 207 -29.57 1.59 -13.13
C ILE A 207 -30.43 2.72 -12.55
N MET A 208 -29.89 3.92 -12.46
CA MET A 208 -30.56 5.09 -11.88
C MET A 208 -31.79 5.47 -12.69
N GLU A 209 -31.69 5.47 -14.01
CA GLU A 209 -32.82 5.77 -14.92
C GLU A 209 -33.97 4.78 -14.74
N ARG A 210 -33.70 3.55 -14.38
CA ARG A 210 -34.70 2.52 -14.07
C ARG A 210 -35.19 2.50 -12.63
N GLY A 211 -34.82 3.52 -11.83
CA GLY A 211 -35.22 3.66 -10.43
C GLY A 211 -34.39 2.85 -9.44
N GLY A 212 -33.30 2.24 -9.90
CA GLY A 212 -32.32 1.60 -9.01
C GLY A 212 -31.54 2.64 -8.19
N LYS A 213 -30.85 2.17 -7.15
CA LYS A 213 -30.15 3.01 -6.19
C LYS A 213 -28.64 2.88 -6.28
N LEU A 214 -27.94 3.99 -6.10
CA LEU A 214 -26.49 4.05 -6.00
C LEU A 214 -26.08 4.45 -4.59
N VAL A 215 -25.28 3.59 -3.94
CA VAL A 215 -24.61 3.88 -2.67
C VAL A 215 -23.11 4.06 -2.97
N ASN A 216 -22.55 5.19 -2.59
CA ASN A 216 -21.11 5.41 -2.71
C ASN A 216 -20.47 5.52 -1.33
N ILE A 217 -19.56 4.60 -1.04
CA ILE A 217 -18.82 4.54 0.23
C ILE A 217 -17.41 5.04 -0.05
N SER A 218 -17.11 6.25 0.41
CA SER A 218 -15.84 6.90 0.12
C SER A 218 -15.52 7.97 1.16
N PRO A 219 -14.27 8.12 1.59
CA PRO A 219 -13.87 9.22 2.47
C PRO A 219 -13.91 10.60 1.79
N GLU A 220 -13.95 10.62 0.46
CA GLU A 220 -13.95 11.85 -0.35
C GLU A 220 -15.29 12.04 -1.07
N TYR A 221 -15.83 13.27 -1.00
CA TYR A 221 -16.99 13.67 -1.80
C TYR A 221 -16.53 14.02 -3.22
N GLY A 222 -16.56 13.04 -4.11
CA GLY A 222 -16.19 13.20 -5.52
C GLY A 222 -17.41 13.14 -6.47
N PRO A 223 -17.17 13.13 -7.80
CA PRO A 223 -18.23 13.06 -8.79
C PRO A 223 -19.17 11.87 -8.63
N SER A 224 -18.67 10.71 -8.23
CA SER A 224 -19.53 9.54 -7.95
C SER A 224 -20.42 9.76 -6.73
N SER A 225 -19.92 10.41 -5.69
CA SER A 225 -20.72 10.75 -4.50
C SER A 225 -21.83 11.73 -4.83
N SER A 226 -21.59 12.69 -5.74
CA SER A 226 -22.57 13.70 -6.13
C SER A 226 -23.77 13.12 -6.92
N LYS A 227 -23.66 11.90 -7.42
CA LYS A 227 -24.70 11.18 -8.17
C LYS A 227 -25.33 10.06 -7.36
N ALA A 228 -24.75 9.72 -6.21
CA ALA A 228 -25.25 8.64 -5.37
C ALA A 228 -26.52 9.08 -4.61
N ASP A 229 -27.45 8.13 -4.43
CA ASP A 229 -28.58 8.31 -3.52
C ASP A 229 -28.12 8.40 -2.05
N TYR A 230 -27.07 7.64 -1.74
CA TYR A 230 -26.45 7.65 -0.42
C TYR A 230 -24.94 7.73 -0.56
N TRP A 231 -24.34 8.70 0.08
CA TRP A 231 -22.92 8.79 0.29
C TRP A 231 -22.57 8.53 1.75
N LEU A 232 -21.82 7.44 1.97
CA LEU A 232 -21.35 7.07 3.30
C LEU A 232 -19.86 7.45 3.43
N THR A 233 -19.59 8.43 4.26
CA THR A 233 -18.23 8.84 4.60
C THR A 233 -17.66 7.90 5.66
N ILE A 234 -16.58 7.23 5.32
CA ILE A 234 -15.84 6.35 6.25
C ILE A 234 -14.41 6.87 6.46
N ARG A 235 -13.85 6.57 7.61
CA ARG A 235 -12.41 6.77 7.81
C ARG A 235 -11.64 5.75 6.97
N PRO A 236 -10.51 6.12 6.33
CA PRO A 236 -9.65 5.15 5.65
C PRO A 236 -9.31 3.97 6.57
N ASN A 237 -9.32 2.76 6.01
CA ASN A 237 -9.10 1.48 6.70
C ASN A 237 -10.21 1.04 7.67
N THR A 238 -11.41 1.58 7.58
CA THR A 238 -12.56 1.14 8.40
C THR A 238 -13.62 0.40 7.60
N ASP A 239 -13.31 0.01 6.36
CA ASP A 239 -14.21 -0.73 5.48
C ASP A 239 -14.72 -2.02 6.12
N THR A 240 -13.82 -2.79 6.72
CA THR A 240 -14.18 -4.04 7.42
C THR A 240 -15.18 -3.80 8.56
N ALA A 241 -14.99 -2.74 9.34
CA ALA A 241 -15.92 -2.42 10.43
C ALA A 241 -17.33 -2.08 9.90
N LEU A 242 -17.40 -1.32 8.79
CA LEU A 242 -18.67 -1.02 8.14
C LEU A 242 -19.35 -2.29 7.62
N LEU A 243 -18.61 -3.13 6.91
CA LEU A 243 -19.15 -4.37 6.32
C LEU A 243 -19.61 -5.36 7.40
N LEU A 244 -18.87 -5.51 8.49
CA LEU A 244 -19.29 -6.31 9.64
C LEU A 244 -20.55 -5.74 10.30
N GLY A 245 -20.67 -4.41 10.41
CA GLY A 245 -21.86 -3.76 10.90
C GLY A 245 -23.08 -4.04 10.03
N ILE A 246 -22.95 -3.95 8.71
CA ILE A 246 -24.01 -4.31 7.76
C ILE A 246 -24.38 -5.79 7.90
N SER A 247 -23.41 -6.69 7.94
CA SER A 247 -23.63 -8.13 8.12
C SER A 247 -24.39 -8.43 9.42
N LYS A 248 -23.99 -7.78 10.50
CA LYS A 248 -24.72 -7.92 11.79
C LYS A 248 -26.19 -7.54 11.66
N ILE A 249 -26.48 -6.41 11.03
CA ILE A 249 -27.87 -5.97 10.84
C ILE A 249 -28.68 -6.98 10.01
N ILE A 250 -28.08 -7.52 8.94
CA ILE A 250 -28.70 -8.53 8.08
C ILE A 250 -29.04 -9.79 8.89
N ILE A 251 -28.11 -10.25 9.73
CA ILE A 251 -28.28 -11.43 10.56
C ILE A 251 -29.33 -11.20 11.64
N ASP A 252 -29.24 -10.10 12.39
CA ASP A 252 -30.14 -9.78 13.50
C ASP A 252 -31.61 -9.66 13.02
N ASN A 253 -31.82 -9.22 11.78
CA ASN A 253 -33.15 -9.10 11.19
C ASN A 253 -33.59 -10.31 10.38
N ASN A 254 -32.78 -11.39 10.32
CA ASN A 254 -33.06 -12.59 9.52
C ASN A 254 -33.28 -12.29 8.02
N TRP A 255 -32.56 -11.33 7.45
CA TRP A 255 -32.64 -10.96 6.03
C TRP A 255 -31.72 -11.78 5.12
N HIS A 256 -30.95 -12.70 5.71
CA HIS A 256 -30.05 -13.59 4.98
C HIS A 256 -30.80 -14.81 4.39
N ASP A 257 -30.30 -15.32 3.28
CA ASP A 257 -30.79 -16.57 2.70
C ASP A 257 -30.19 -17.77 3.47
N LYS A 258 -31.00 -18.36 4.35
CA LYS A 258 -30.60 -19.49 5.22
C LYS A 258 -30.25 -20.75 4.42
N THR A 259 -30.94 -20.99 3.32
CA THR A 259 -30.69 -22.17 2.49
C THR A 259 -29.36 -22.05 1.78
N PHE A 260 -29.14 -20.91 1.13
CA PHE A 260 -27.86 -20.61 0.48
C PHE A 260 -26.67 -20.70 1.44
N LEU A 261 -26.79 -20.08 2.62
CA LEU A 261 -25.68 -20.07 3.58
C LEU A 261 -25.35 -21.49 4.09
N LYS A 262 -26.32 -22.32 4.30
CA LYS A 262 -26.09 -23.71 4.74
C LYS A 262 -25.49 -24.60 3.66
N GLU A 263 -25.85 -24.37 2.40
CA GLU A 263 -25.38 -25.23 1.30
C GLU A 263 -24.03 -24.79 0.75
N PHE A 264 -23.73 -23.48 0.75
CA PHE A 264 -22.60 -22.91 0.01
C PHE A 264 -21.61 -22.13 0.88
N SER A 265 -21.75 -22.11 2.19
CA SER A 265 -20.82 -21.44 3.08
C SER A 265 -20.55 -22.25 4.36
N ASP A 266 -19.54 -21.83 5.10
CA ASP A 266 -19.21 -22.33 6.44
C ASP A 266 -19.95 -21.58 7.57
N PHE A 267 -20.94 -20.77 7.22
CA PHE A 267 -21.77 -20.05 8.19
C PHE A 267 -22.66 -21.04 8.96
N PRO A 268 -22.64 -21.02 10.32
CA PRO A 268 -23.37 -21.96 11.16
C PRO A 268 -24.91 -21.85 11.10
#